data_1c0c89d5b0ef129e0025019d274c059a
#
_entry.id   1c0c89d5b0ef129e0025019d274c059a
#
_cell.length_a   1.000
_cell.length_b   1.000
_cell.length_c   1.000
_cell.angle_alpha   90.00
_cell.angle_beta   90.00
_cell.angle_gamma   90.00
#
_symmetry.space_group_name_H-M   'P 1'
#
loop_
_entity.id
_entity.type
_entity.pdbx_description
1 polymer ?
#
loop_
_entity_poly.entity_id
_entity_poly.type
_entity_poly.pdbx_seq_one_letter_code
_entity_poly.pdbx_strand_id
1 'polypeptide(L)'
;MKPNILVARAVFPQILTLLEQHFEVTSNQDDVLWTPAQLIAQLQGKQGAFTTGSQRIDAQLLAACPELKICANMAVGYNNFDLDAMTAVGVLATNTPDVLTETTADFGFALIMATARRMAESERFLRAGLWNSWRYDMFAGSDVHGSTLGILGMGRIGQAIARRGAHGFGMKVIYHNRSRLDAATESACGATLVSKTELLQQADHLILVLPYSSEAHHAIGAAELAQMKPTATLINIARGGIVDDAALAAALKQGTIAAAGLDVFEGEPRVHPDLLTVPNVVLTPHIASATMPTRLAMAKLAADNLIGYLVHGEALTPLNPQLVKA
;
A
#
# COMPACT_ATOMS: atom_id res chain seq x y z
N MET A 1 6.92 32.77 -18.19
CA MET A 1 6.81 31.42 -18.82
C MET A 1 6.24 30.47 -17.79
N LYS A 2 5.37 29.57 -18.19
CA LYS A 2 4.88 28.51 -17.29
C LYS A 2 6.05 27.56 -16.96
N PRO A 3 6.12 27.01 -15.72
CA PRO A 3 7.09 25.97 -15.41
C PRO A 3 6.84 24.72 -16.25
N ASN A 4 7.93 24.01 -16.62
CA ASN A 4 7.88 22.74 -17.31
C ASN A 4 7.76 21.58 -16.35
N ILE A 5 6.78 20.68 -16.55
CA ILE A 5 6.62 19.48 -15.72
C ILE A 5 6.50 18.22 -16.58
N LEU A 6 6.80 17.08 -15.94
CA LEU A 6 6.55 15.74 -16.46
C LEU A 6 5.41 15.08 -15.69
N VAL A 7 4.41 14.55 -16.40
CA VAL A 7 3.42 13.60 -15.86
C VAL A 7 3.87 12.20 -16.29
N ALA A 8 4.50 11.47 -15.36
CA ALA A 8 5.27 10.25 -15.68
C ALA A 8 4.41 9.00 -15.95
N ARG A 9 3.12 9.04 -15.67
CA ARG A 9 2.15 7.97 -15.91
C ARG A 9 0.83 8.56 -16.40
N ALA A 10 -0.01 7.75 -17.01
CA ALA A 10 -1.35 8.18 -17.37
C ALA A 10 -2.14 8.67 -16.16
N VAL A 11 -2.85 9.78 -16.33
CA VAL A 11 -3.72 10.37 -15.30
C VAL A 11 -5.09 10.69 -15.89
N PHE A 12 -6.05 11.00 -15.03
CA PHE A 12 -7.40 11.41 -15.47
C PHE A 12 -7.34 12.67 -16.34
N PRO A 13 -8.13 12.74 -17.43
CA PRO A 13 -8.11 13.89 -18.34
C PRO A 13 -8.32 15.25 -17.64
N GLN A 14 -9.23 15.31 -16.63
CA GLN A 14 -9.47 16.54 -15.88
C GLN A 14 -8.26 16.98 -15.04
N ILE A 15 -7.40 16.05 -14.61
CA ILE A 15 -6.15 16.37 -13.90
C ILE A 15 -5.11 16.90 -14.89
N LEU A 16 -5.01 16.30 -16.06
CA LEU A 16 -4.13 16.79 -17.12
C LEU A 16 -4.53 18.22 -17.52
N THR A 17 -5.83 18.46 -17.78
CA THR A 17 -6.37 19.79 -18.07
C THR A 17 -6.07 20.80 -16.97
N LEU A 18 -6.21 20.41 -15.69
CA LEU A 18 -5.85 21.25 -14.55
C LEU A 18 -4.37 21.63 -14.58
N LEU A 19 -3.48 20.67 -14.79
CA LEU A 19 -2.03 20.92 -14.85
C LEU A 19 -1.64 21.83 -16.02
N GLU A 20 -2.24 21.64 -17.19
CA GLU A 20 -2.00 22.45 -18.40
C GLU A 20 -2.42 23.94 -18.23
N GLN A 21 -3.33 24.24 -17.31
CA GLN A 21 -3.66 25.64 -16.98
C GLN A 21 -2.47 26.37 -16.32
N HIS A 22 -1.60 25.65 -15.58
CA HIS A 22 -0.52 26.23 -14.81
C HIS A 22 0.89 25.93 -15.39
N PHE A 23 1.04 24.88 -16.17
CA PHE A 23 2.33 24.33 -16.60
C PHE A 23 2.43 24.09 -18.12
N GLU A 24 3.65 24.02 -18.62
CA GLU A 24 3.95 23.33 -19.86
C GLU A 24 4.13 21.84 -19.53
N VAL A 25 3.19 21.01 -19.99
CA VAL A 25 3.09 19.61 -19.57
C VAL A 25 3.62 18.67 -20.67
N THR A 26 4.60 17.86 -20.31
CA THR A 26 4.92 16.63 -21.04
C THR A 26 4.24 15.48 -20.33
N SER A 27 3.44 14.65 -21.01
CA SER A 27 2.67 13.59 -20.37
C SER A 27 2.85 12.24 -21.06
N ASN A 28 2.85 11.18 -20.26
CA ASN A 28 2.92 9.78 -20.68
C ASN A 28 1.53 9.15 -20.64
N GLN A 29 0.64 9.56 -21.56
CA GLN A 29 -0.74 9.06 -21.57
C GLN A 29 -0.88 7.66 -22.20
N ASP A 30 0.13 7.20 -22.95
CA ASP A 30 0.23 5.81 -23.41
C ASP A 30 0.66 4.84 -22.30
N ASP A 31 0.91 5.35 -21.12
CA ASP A 31 1.27 4.64 -19.88
C ASP A 31 2.49 3.70 -20.03
N VAL A 32 3.45 4.08 -20.83
CA VAL A 32 4.67 3.31 -21.06
C VAL A 32 5.50 3.23 -19.77
N LEU A 33 5.95 2.03 -19.42
CA LEU A 33 6.89 1.84 -18.33
C LEU A 33 8.31 2.19 -18.79
N TRP A 34 8.79 3.36 -18.39
CA TRP A 34 10.14 3.79 -18.73
C TRP A 34 11.20 3.12 -17.85
N THR A 35 12.31 2.76 -18.48
CA THR A 35 13.55 2.41 -17.77
C THR A 35 14.09 3.64 -17.02
N PRO A 36 14.98 3.47 -16.03
CA PRO A 36 15.60 4.61 -15.33
C PRO A 36 16.26 5.62 -16.30
N ALA A 37 16.95 5.15 -17.32
CA ALA A 37 17.58 6.03 -18.32
C ALA A 37 16.55 6.80 -19.16
N GLN A 38 15.45 6.18 -19.53
CA GLN A 38 14.35 6.86 -20.24
C GLN A 38 13.66 7.89 -19.35
N LEU A 39 13.41 7.56 -18.07
CA LEU A 39 12.83 8.51 -17.11
C LEU A 39 13.72 9.75 -16.95
N ILE A 40 15.04 9.57 -16.80
CA ILE A 40 16.00 10.67 -16.77
C ILE A 40 15.91 11.52 -18.02
N ALA A 41 15.86 10.91 -19.21
CA ALA A 41 15.76 11.65 -20.47
C ALA A 41 14.46 12.48 -20.56
N GLN A 42 13.33 11.98 -20.07
CA GLN A 42 12.06 12.70 -20.03
C GLN A 42 12.03 13.84 -19.00
N LEU A 43 12.84 13.74 -17.92
CA LEU A 43 12.95 14.75 -16.87
C LEU A 43 13.92 15.88 -17.19
N GLN A 44 14.73 15.79 -18.26
CA GLN A 44 15.64 16.87 -18.64
C GLN A 44 14.90 18.20 -18.84
N GLY A 45 15.35 19.27 -18.20
CA GLY A 45 14.75 20.61 -18.28
C GLY A 45 13.40 20.74 -17.57
N LYS A 46 12.96 19.74 -16.80
CA LYS A 46 11.70 19.78 -16.04
C LYS A 46 11.92 20.31 -14.61
N GLN A 47 11.03 21.18 -14.17
CA GLN A 47 11.03 21.75 -12.82
C GLN A 47 10.18 20.95 -11.84
N GLY A 48 9.24 20.12 -12.34
CA GLY A 48 8.39 19.27 -11.53
C GLY A 48 8.08 17.94 -12.16
N ALA A 49 7.82 16.94 -11.33
CA ALA A 49 7.39 15.62 -11.75
C ALA A 49 6.14 15.17 -11.01
N PHE A 50 5.10 14.81 -11.76
CA PHE A 50 3.98 14.04 -11.25
C PHE A 50 4.33 12.56 -11.38
N THR A 51 4.50 11.85 -10.25
CA THR A 51 4.95 10.46 -10.20
C THR A 51 3.91 9.56 -9.53
N THR A 52 4.11 8.26 -9.65
CA THR A 52 3.41 7.22 -8.87
C THR A 52 4.45 6.38 -8.12
N GLY A 53 4.04 5.38 -7.38
CA GLY A 53 4.96 4.47 -6.68
C GLY A 53 5.94 3.71 -7.58
N SER A 54 5.77 3.74 -8.90
CA SER A 54 6.60 3.02 -9.86
C SER A 54 7.83 3.80 -10.37
N GLN A 55 7.89 5.13 -10.19
CA GLN A 55 9.05 5.94 -10.58
C GLN A 55 10.02 6.07 -9.40
N ARG A 56 11.19 5.46 -9.53
CA ARG A 56 12.27 5.64 -8.56
C ARG A 56 12.96 6.98 -8.75
N ILE A 57 13.02 7.78 -7.70
CA ILE A 57 13.74 9.05 -7.64
C ILE A 57 14.91 8.86 -6.68
N ASP A 58 16.09 8.68 -7.21
CA ASP A 58 17.33 8.43 -6.46
C ASP A 58 18.41 9.45 -6.77
N ALA A 59 19.53 9.36 -6.08
CA ALA A 59 20.65 10.29 -6.23
C ALA A 59 21.17 10.36 -7.68
N GLN A 60 21.16 9.27 -8.44
CA GLN A 60 21.63 9.26 -9.83
C GLN A 60 20.70 10.09 -10.72
N LEU A 61 19.38 9.90 -10.60
CA LEU A 61 18.40 10.69 -11.35
C LEU A 61 18.47 12.17 -10.97
N LEU A 62 18.57 12.48 -9.68
CA LEU A 62 18.65 13.87 -9.18
C LEU A 62 19.88 14.58 -9.71
N ALA A 63 21.03 13.93 -9.72
CA ALA A 63 22.26 14.50 -10.30
C ALA A 63 22.15 14.77 -11.81
N ALA A 64 21.37 13.96 -12.53
CA ALA A 64 21.15 14.13 -13.97
C ALA A 64 20.06 15.18 -14.31
N CYS A 65 19.23 15.59 -13.35
CA CYS A 65 18.09 16.51 -13.56
C CYS A 65 18.16 17.72 -12.60
N PRO A 66 19.15 18.60 -12.73
CA PRO A 66 19.40 19.68 -11.75
C PRO A 66 18.33 20.78 -11.72
N GLU A 67 17.45 20.88 -12.74
CA GLU A 67 16.35 21.83 -12.73
C GLU A 67 15.13 21.36 -11.93
N LEU A 68 15.11 20.08 -11.52
CA LEU A 68 13.99 19.50 -10.77
C LEU A 68 13.88 20.15 -9.39
N LYS A 69 12.68 20.58 -9.03
CA LYS A 69 12.38 21.28 -7.76
C LYS A 69 11.41 20.51 -6.90
N ILE A 70 10.53 19.70 -7.51
CA ILE A 70 9.52 18.94 -6.79
C ILE A 70 9.17 17.63 -7.52
N CYS A 71 8.99 16.57 -6.75
CA CYS A 71 8.31 15.34 -7.19
C CYS A 71 7.04 15.13 -6.34
N ALA A 72 5.87 15.15 -6.99
CA ALA A 72 4.59 14.88 -6.35
C ALA A 72 4.16 13.43 -6.63
N ASN A 73 4.20 12.60 -5.59
CA ASN A 73 3.90 11.17 -5.68
C ASN A 73 2.41 10.91 -5.48
N MET A 74 1.70 10.43 -6.47
CA MET A 74 0.32 9.96 -6.36
C MET A 74 0.26 8.61 -5.61
N ALA A 75 0.78 8.57 -4.40
CA ALA A 75 0.80 7.42 -3.50
C ALA A 75 0.96 7.89 -2.06
N VAL A 76 0.56 7.09 -1.07
CA VAL A 76 0.89 7.33 0.35
C VAL A 76 2.30 6.88 0.67
N GLY A 77 2.66 5.66 0.26
CA GLY A 77 4.01 5.18 0.44
C GLY A 77 4.98 5.85 -0.52
N TYR A 78 6.19 6.12 -0.06
CA TYR A 78 7.21 6.86 -0.78
C TYR A 78 8.59 6.17 -0.77
N ASN A 79 8.61 4.86 -0.59
CA ASN A 79 9.84 4.06 -0.65
C ASN A 79 10.52 4.04 -2.04
N ASN A 80 9.85 4.57 -3.05
CA ASN A 80 10.40 4.88 -4.37
C ASN A 80 11.20 6.21 -4.41
N PHE A 81 11.17 7.02 -3.35
CA PHE A 81 11.93 8.27 -3.21
C PHE A 81 13.11 8.06 -2.26
N ASP A 82 14.31 8.46 -2.70
CA ASP A 82 15.46 8.68 -1.83
C ASP A 82 15.32 10.07 -1.18
N LEU A 83 14.62 10.10 -0.05
CA LEU A 83 14.23 11.34 0.60
C LEU A 83 15.45 12.15 1.10
N ASP A 84 16.51 11.46 1.53
CA ASP A 84 17.74 12.10 1.98
C ASP A 84 18.48 12.76 0.80
N ALA A 85 18.61 12.05 -0.32
CA ALA A 85 19.20 12.61 -1.54
C ALA A 85 18.37 13.78 -2.09
N MET A 86 17.03 13.66 -2.13
CA MET A 86 16.13 14.75 -2.55
C MET A 86 16.31 15.99 -1.67
N THR A 87 16.36 15.79 -0.36
CA THR A 87 16.56 16.88 0.60
C THR A 87 17.92 17.56 0.43
N ALA A 88 18.99 16.77 0.24
CA ALA A 88 20.34 17.28 0.08
C ALA A 88 20.51 18.19 -1.16
N VAL A 89 19.77 17.92 -2.23
CA VAL A 89 19.81 18.74 -3.47
C VAL A 89 18.67 19.77 -3.57
N GLY A 90 17.83 19.90 -2.52
CA GLY A 90 16.75 20.89 -2.48
C GLY A 90 15.51 20.54 -3.30
N VAL A 91 15.28 19.26 -3.62
CA VAL A 91 14.08 18.79 -4.32
C VAL A 91 13.00 18.41 -3.32
N LEU A 92 11.85 19.08 -3.40
CA LEU A 92 10.70 18.78 -2.54
C LEU A 92 10.05 17.45 -2.94
N ALA A 93 9.79 16.62 -1.94
CA ALA A 93 9.03 15.39 -2.06
C ALA A 93 7.65 15.58 -1.43
N THR A 94 6.58 15.17 -2.13
CA THR A 94 5.21 15.14 -1.57
C THR A 94 4.54 13.82 -1.84
N ASN A 95 3.54 13.46 -1.01
CA ASN A 95 2.73 12.26 -1.18
C ASN A 95 1.23 12.59 -1.03
N THR A 96 0.36 11.58 -1.05
CA THR A 96 -1.10 11.79 -0.99
C THR A 96 -1.72 11.08 0.24
N PRO A 97 -1.40 11.51 1.47
CA PRO A 97 -1.98 10.95 2.69
C PRO A 97 -3.47 11.28 2.82
N ASP A 98 -4.14 10.57 3.72
CA ASP A 98 -5.53 10.74 4.16
C ASP A 98 -6.59 10.37 3.10
N VAL A 99 -6.50 10.87 1.89
CA VAL A 99 -7.52 10.71 0.82
C VAL A 99 -7.85 9.27 0.44
N LEU A 100 -6.96 8.32 0.74
CA LEU A 100 -7.16 6.89 0.45
C LEU A 100 -7.39 6.04 1.72
N THR A 101 -7.36 6.63 2.91
CA THR A 101 -7.38 5.89 4.18
C THR A 101 -8.57 4.96 4.30
N GLU A 102 -9.78 5.48 4.10
CA GLU A 102 -11.01 4.69 4.27
C GLU A 102 -11.16 3.64 3.16
N THR A 103 -10.89 3.98 1.90
CA THR A 103 -10.96 3.03 0.77
C THR A 103 -9.98 1.86 0.95
N THR A 104 -8.75 2.16 1.38
CA THR A 104 -7.76 1.12 1.63
C THR A 104 -8.14 0.25 2.84
N ALA A 105 -8.74 0.85 3.87
CA ALA A 105 -9.25 0.11 5.02
C ALA A 105 -10.43 -0.80 4.65
N ASP A 106 -11.37 -0.33 3.80
CA ASP A 106 -12.46 -1.15 3.25
C ASP A 106 -11.92 -2.35 2.50
N PHE A 107 -10.94 -2.12 1.63
CA PHE A 107 -10.31 -3.18 0.85
C PHE A 107 -9.57 -4.19 1.73
N GLY A 108 -8.79 -3.72 2.71
CA GLY A 108 -8.13 -4.60 3.68
C GLY A 108 -9.12 -5.49 4.41
N PHE A 109 -10.26 -4.94 4.81
CA PHE A 109 -11.32 -5.69 5.47
C PHE A 109 -12.02 -6.67 4.50
N ALA A 110 -12.26 -6.27 3.26
CA ALA A 110 -12.78 -7.15 2.21
C ALA A 110 -11.82 -8.34 1.96
N LEU A 111 -10.52 -8.09 1.96
CA LEU A 111 -9.50 -9.13 1.78
C LEU A 111 -9.45 -10.09 2.98
N ILE A 112 -9.60 -9.60 4.24
CA ILE A 112 -9.80 -10.44 5.43
C ILE A 112 -11.00 -11.36 5.22
N MET A 113 -12.17 -10.82 4.83
CA MET A 113 -13.39 -11.58 4.62
C MET A 113 -13.23 -12.61 3.49
N ALA A 114 -12.67 -12.20 2.36
CA ALA A 114 -12.47 -13.09 1.21
C ALA A 114 -11.54 -14.27 1.54
N THR A 115 -10.49 -14.00 2.32
CA THR A 115 -9.50 -15.00 2.75
C THR A 115 -10.09 -15.94 3.79
N ALA A 116 -10.67 -15.42 4.87
CA ALA A 116 -11.27 -16.20 5.95
C ALA A 116 -12.40 -17.10 5.46
N ARG A 117 -13.19 -16.64 4.49
CA ARG A 117 -14.35 -17.36 3.95
C ARG A 117 -14.06 -18.13 2.67
N ARG A 118 -12.78 -18.28 2.27
CA ARG A 118 -12.31 -19.04 1.10
C ARG A 118 -13.03 -18.66 -0.20
N MET A 119 -13.36 -17.36 -0.37
CA MET A 119 -14.20 -16.87 -1.46
C MET A 119 -13.57 -17.11 -2.83
N ALA A 120 -12.29 -16.80 -3.01
CA ALA A 120 -11.61 -16.96 -4.29
C ALA A 120 -11.46 -18.45 -4.69
N GLU A 121 -11.26 -19.33 -3.73
CA GLU A 121 -11.20 -20.79 -3.98
C GLU A 121 -12.57 -21.33 -4.40
N SER A 122 -13.62 -20.97 -3.65
CA SER A 122 -14.99 -21.42 -3.96
C SER A 122 -15.51 -20.86 -5.28
N GLU A 123 -15.13 -19.63 -5.62
CA GLU A 123 -15.47 -18.99 -6.89
C GLU A 123 -14.83 -19.73 -8.08
N ARG A 124 -13.53 -20.03 -8.00
CA ARG A 124 -12.84 -20.83 -9.03
C ARG A 124 -13.45 -22.22 -9.19
N PHE A 125 -13.79 -22.89 -8.07
CA PHE A 125 -14.44 -24.21 -8.09
C PHE A 125 -15.80 -24.15 -8.80
N LEU A 126 -16.61 -23.15 -8.50
CA LEU A 126 -17.92 -22.97 -9.13
C LEU A 126 -17.81 -22.71 -10.64
N ARG A 127 -16.91 -21.79 -11.06
CA ARG A 127 -16.67 -21.51 -12.49
C ARG A 127 -16.12 -22.70 -13.27
N ALA A 128 -15.35 -23.55 -12.61
CA ALA A 128 -14.87 -24.79 -13.22
C ALA A 128 -15.96 -25.87 -13.40
N GLY A 129 -17.21 -25.60 -13.00
CA GLY A 129 -18.35 -26.54 -13.11
C GLY A 129 -18.24 -27.74 -12.17
N LEU A 130 -17.45 -27.64 -11.11
CA LEU A 130 -17.17 -28.74 -10.19
C LEU A 130 -18.25 -28.90 -9.10
N TRP A 131 -19.16 -27.95 -8.97
CA TRP A 131 -20.24 -28.05 -7.99
C TRP A 131 -21.40 -28.92 -8.48
N ASN A 132 -21.46 -30.13 -7.95
CA ASN A 132 -22.45 -31.12 -8.29
C ASN A 132 -23.42 -31.48 -7.14
N SER A 133 -23.05 -31.12 -5.90
CA SER A 133 -23.90 -31.34 -4.72
C SER A 133 -23.49 -30.43 -3.58
N TRP A 134 -24.42 -30.13 -2.69
CA TRP A 134 -24.13 -29.44 -1.45
C TRP A 134 -23.56 -30.42 -0.40
N ARG A 135 -22.54 -29.96 0.39
CA ARG A 135 -21.99 -30.70 1.53
C ARG A 135 -21.80 -29.75 2.69
N TYR A 136 -22.00 -30.19 3.92
CA TYR A 136 -21.96 -29.40 5.14
C TYR A 136 -20.56 -28.79 5.42
N ASP A 137 -19.52 -29.43 4.96
CA ASP A 137 -18.10 -29.06 5.16
C ASP A 137 -17.48 -28.33 3.96
N MET A 138 -18.26 -28.13 2.89
CA MET A 138 -17.75 -27.54 1.66
C MET A 138 -17.29 -26.11 1.87
N PHE A 139 -15.99 -25.85 1.63
CA PHE A 139 -15.35 -24.56 1.80
C PHE A 139 -15.60 -23.91 3.18
N ALA A 140 -15.79 -24.73 4.22
CA ALA A 140 -15.87 -24.22 5.59
C ALA A 140 -14.59 -23.44 5.90
N GLY A 141 -14.74 -22.13 6.18
CA GLY A 141 -13.68 -21.22 6.54
C GLY A 141 -13.73 -20.89 8.03
N SER A 142 -13.15 -19.75 8.41
CA SER A 142 -13.15 -19.24 9.79
C SER A 142 -14.11 -18.05 9.95
N ASP A 143 -14.59 -17.87 11.18
CA ASP A 143 -15.38 -16.71 11.55
C ASP A 143 -14.50 -15.47 11.68
N VAL A 144 -15.01 -14.33 11.21
CA VAL A 144 -14.36 -13.03 11.36
C VAL A 144 -14.95 -12.28 12.56
N HIS A 145 -16.28 -12.33 12.74
CA HIS A 145 -16.92 -11.71 13.90
C HIS A 145 -16.43 -12.34 15.22
N GLY A 146 -16.20 -11.53 16.22
CA GLY A 146 -15.78 -11.98 17.56
C GLY A 146 -14.37 -12.55 17.64
N SER A 147 -13.65 -12.71 16.53
CA SER A 147 -12.27 -13.22 16.49
C SER A 147 -11.25 -12.14 16.89
N THR A 148 -9.98 -12.50 16.96
CA THR A 148 -8.88 -11.57 17.27
C THR A 148 -8.28 -11.02 15.96
N LEU A 149 -8.41 -9.70 15.76
CA LEU A 149 -7.74 -8.97 14.70
C LEU A 149 -6.38 -8.45 15.17
N GLY A 150 -5.30 -8.95 14.59
CA GLY A 150 -3.94 -8.44 14.79
C GLY A 150 -3.59 -7.43 13.71
N ILE A 151 -3.06 -6.27 14.09
CA ILE A 151 -2.63 -5.22 13.16
C ILE A 151 -1.15 -4.93 13.37
N LEU A 152 -0.33 -5.21 12.36
CA LEU A 152 1.07 -4.78 12.35
C LEU A 152 1.18 -3.48 11.57
N GLY A 153 1.37 -2.36 12.30
CA GLY A 153 1.35 -1.02 11.72
C GLY A 153 0.02 -0.28 11.96
N MET A 154 -0.10 0.43 13.10
CA MET A 154 -1.30 1.13 13.53
C MET A 154 -1.27 2.62 13.17
N GLY A 155 -0.93 2.92 11.88
CA GLY A 155 -1.05 4.25 11.28
C GLY A 155 -2.52 4.58 10.96
N ARG A 156 -2.77 5.62 10.13
CA ARG A 156 -4.13 6.05 9.76
C ARG A 156 -4.99 4.91 9.20
N ILE A 157 -4.44 4.12 8.27
CA ILE A 157 -5.14 2.98 7.66
C ILE A 157 -5.37 1.87 8.70
N GLY A 158 -4.36 1.54 9.52
CA GLY A 158 -4.49 0.55 10.59
C GLY A 158 -5.58 0.92 11.59
N GLN A 159 -5.66 2.18 12.00
CA GLN A 159 -6.73 2.70 12.86
C GLN A 159 -8.12 2.59 12.21
N ALA A 160 -8.23 2.89 10.92
CA ALA A 160 -9.49 2.75 10.19
C ALA A 160 -9.94 1.28 10.09
N ILE A 161 -9.01 0.34 9.91
CA ILE A 161 -9.27 -1.10 9.94
C ILE A 161 -9.66 -1.54 11.36
N ALA A 162 -8.95 -1.06 12.39
CA ALA A 162 -9.25 -1.37 13.79
C ALA A 162 -10.69 -1.00 14.17
N ARG A 163 -11.13 0.21 13.80
CA ARG A 163 -12.52 0.64 14.04
C ARG A 163 -13.55 -0.28 13.37
N ARG A 164 -13.29 -0.74 12.14
CA ARG A 164 -14.16 -1.71 11.45
C ARG A 164 -14.24 -3.03 12.20
N GLY A 165 -13.09 -3.56 12.61
CA GLY A 165 -13.01 -4.80 13.38
C GLY A 165 -13.73 -4.69 14.72
N ALA A 166 -13.38 -3.70 15.54
CA ALA A 166 -13.93 -3.53 16.88
C ALA A 166 -15.43 -3.22 16.85
N HIS A 167 -15.84 -2.21 16.08
CA HIS A 167 -17.20 -1.69 16.15
C HIS A 167 -18.16 -2.33 15.14
N GLY A 168 -17.66 -2.85 14.00
CA GLY A 168 -18.50 -3.51 13.00
C GLY A 168 -18.63 -5.02 13.19
N PHE A 169 -17.57 -5.66 13.66
CA PHE A 169 -17.49 -7.13 13.78
C PHE A 169 -17.29 -7.64 15.20
N GLY A 170 -17.25 -6.76 16.21
CA GLY A 170 -17.05 -7.15 17.60
C GLY A 170 -15.74 -7.89 17.86
N MET A 171 -14.71 -7.64 17.05
CA MET A 171 -13.42 -8.31 17.17
C MET A 171 -12.63 -7.75 18.35
N LYS A 172 -11.83 -8.62 18.99
CA LYS A 172 -10.75 -8.17 19.87
C LYS A 172 -9.61 -7.63 18.99
N VAL A 173 -9.32 -6.33 19.08
CA VAL A 173 -8.24 -5.72 18.27
C VAL A 173 -6.96 -5.61 19.11
N ILE A 174 -5.88 -6.21 18.63
CA ILE A 174 -4.53 -6.07 19.15
C ILE A 174 -3.60 -5.51 18.07
N TYR A 175 -2.61 -4.71 18.46
CA TYR A 175 -1.69 -4.15 17.47
C TYR A 175 -0.25 -4.13 17.97
N HIS A 176 0.68 -4.06 17.02
CA HIS A 176 2.09 -3.81 17.27
C HIS A 176 2.60 -2.63 16.43
N ASN A 177 3.29 -1.72 17.09
CA ASN A 177 3.98 -0.56 16.52
C ASN A 177 5.34 -0.36 17.20
N ARG A 178 6.21 0.41 16.58
CA ARG A 178 7.44 0.92 17.23
C ARG A 178 7.13 1.82 18.43
N SER A 179 6.07 2.62 18.34
CA SER A 179 5.60 3.51 19.41
C SER A 179 4.13 3.24 19.72
N ARG A 180 3.78 3.31 21.00
CA ARG A 180 2.39 3.19 21.44
C ARG A 180 1.58 4.39 20.95
N LEU A 181 0.34 4.17 20.57
CA LEU A 181 -0.63 5.24 20.33
C LEU A 181 -1.04 5.91 21.65
N ASP A 182 -1.57 7.12 21.58
CA ASP A 182 -2.18 7.75 22.74
C ASP A 182 -3.46 6.99 23.17
N ALA A 183 -3.82 7.15 24.46
CA ALA A 183 -4.92 6.42 25.06
C ALA A 183 -6.29 6.70 24.43
N ALA A 184 -6.50 7.93 23.93
CA ALA A 184 -7.75 8.31 23.26
C ALA A 184 -7.89 7.60 21.92
N THR A 185 -6.80 7.53 21.15
CA THR A 185 -6.75 6.80 19.86
C THR A 185 -6.91 5.27 20.10
N GLU A 186 -6.24 4.68 21.08
CA GLU A 186 -6.43 3.27 21.44
C GLU A 186 -7.91 2.97 21.79
N SER A 187 -8.51 3.82 22.61
CA SER A 187 -9.92 3.69 23.01
C SER A 187 -10.87 3.82 21.80
N ALA A 188 -10.65 4.82 20.93
CA ALA A 188 -11.46 5.04 19.74
C ALA A 188 -11.37 3.89 18.71
N CYS A 189 -10.23 3.17 18.70
CA CYS A 189 -10.01 2.01 17.86
C CYS A 189 -10.41 0.68 18.55
N GLY A 190 -10.73 0.69 19.83
CA GLY A 190 -10.94 -0.52 20.64
C GLY A 190 -9.70 -1.44 20.65
N ALA A 191 -8.48 -0.87 20.60
CA ALA A 191 -7.25 -1.60 20.32
C ALA A 191 -6.30 -1.60 21.51
N THR A 192 -5.52 -2.69 21.64
CA THR A 192 -4.53 -2.87 22.70
C THR A 192 -3.16 -3.13 22.09
N LEU A 193 -2.13 -2.40 22.55
CA LEU A 193 -0.73 -2.65 22.17
C LEU A 193 -0.24 -3.95 22.78
N VAL A 194 0.42 -4.76 21.96
CA VAL A 194 1.10 -6.00 22.38
C VAL A 194 2.50 -6.09 21.76
N SER A 195 3.33 -7.01 22.24
CA SER A 195 4.59 -7.34 21.57
C SER A 195 4.34 -8.00 20.20
N LYS A 196 5.35 -7.98 19.31
CA LYS A 196 5.24 -8.67 18.00
C LYS A 196 4.96 -10.16 18.18
N THR A 197 5.61 -10.82 19.15
CA THR A 197 5.39 -12.23 19.47
C THR A 197 3.95 -12.49 19.89
N GLU A 198 3.42 -11.70 20.82
CA GLU A 198 2.02 -11.82 21.26
C GLU A 198 1.03 -11.57 20.13
N LEU A 199 1.33 -10.59 19.25
CA LEU A 199 0.52 -10.33 18.07
C LEU A 199 0.41 -11.57 17.18
N LEU A 200 1.55 -12.20 16.84
CA LEU A 200 1.61 -13.41 16.02
C LEU A 200 0.86 -14.58 16.65
N GLN A 201 1.05 -14.80 17.95
CA GLN A 201 0.46 -15.94 18.67
C GLN A 201 -1.05 -15.79 18.91
N GLN A 202 -1.55 -14.55 19.08
CA GLN A 202 -2.94 -14.32 19.44
C GLN A 202 -3.86 -14.03 18.27
N ALA A 203 -3.35 -13.47 17.15
CA ALA A 203 -4.17 -13.10 16.02
C ALA A 203 -4.82 -14.32 15.34
N ASP A 204 -6.12 -14.22 15.07
CA ASP A 204 -6.84 -15.11 14.16
C ASP A 204 -6.72 -14.58 12.72
N HIS A 205 -6.75 -13.26 12.58
CA HIS A 205 -6.50 -12.57 11.31
C HIS A 205 -5.43 -11.51 11.54
N LEU A 206 -4.27 -11.66 10.92
CA LEU A 206 -3.15 -10.70 10.98
C LEU A 206 -3.13 -9.86 9.71
N ILE A 207 -3.24 -8.54 9.85
CA ILE A 207 -3.11 -7.61 8.71
C ILE A 207 -1.88 -6.71 8.87
N LEU A 208 -1.13 -6.56 7.77
CA LEU A 208 0.08 -5.76 7.68
C LEU A 208 -0.24 -4.44 6.98
N VAL A 209 0.08 -3.31 7.65
CA VAL A 209 -0.23 -1.95 7.19
C VAL A 209 0.92 -0.98 7.50
N LEU A 210 2.14 -1.49 7.64
CA LEU A 210 3.31 -0.69 7.97
C LEU A 210 4.02 -0.21 6.68
N PRO A 211 4.77 0.91 6.74
CA PRO A 211 5.61 1.33 5.62
C PRO A 211 6.78 0.35 5.43
N TYR A 212 7.27 0.25 4.19
CA TYR A 212 8.49 -0.49 3.92
C TYR A 212 9.72 0.29 4.42
N SER A 213 10.63 -0.41 5.06
CA SER A 213 12.00 0.02 5.39
C SER A 213 12.92 -1.21 5.34
N SER A 214 14.24 -1.00 5.41
CA SER A 214 15.21 -2.09 5.47
C SER A 214 14.97 -3.02 6.67
N GLU A 215 14.56 -2.46 7.82
CA GLU A 215 14.25 -3.22 9.03
C GLU A 215 12.90 -3.98 8.93
N ALA A 216 12.00 -3.51 8.06
CA ALA A 216 10.73 -4.17 7.80
C ALA A 216 10.82 -5.22 6.68
N HIS A 217 11.96 -5.30 5.98
CA HIS A 217 12.17 -6.33 4.96
C HIS A 217 12.13 -7.71 5.60
N HIS A 218 11.28 -8.57 5.05
CA HIS A 218 10.98 -9.92 5.57
C HIS A 218 10.62 -9.93 7.08
N ALA A 219 9.94 -8.85 7.53
CA ALA A 219 9.44 -8.79 8.92
C ALA A 219 8.52 -9.97 9.27
N ILE A 220 7.91 -10.60 8.26
CA ILE A 220 7.18 -11.87 8.36
C ILE A 220 7.87 -12.88 7.43
N GLY A 221 8.72 -13.69 8.01
CA GLY A 221 9.38 -14.83 7.38
C GLY A 221 8.93 -16.16 7.96
N ALA A 222 9.65 -17.24 7.68
CA ALA A 222 9.31 -18.57 8.14
C ALA A 222 9.20 -18.70 9.67
N ALA A 223 10.07 -17.98 10.41
CA ALA A 223 10.07 -18.00 11.86
C ALA A 223 8.84 -17.30 12.47
N GLU A 224 8.37 -16.23 11.87
CA GLU A 224 7.16 -15.53 12.26
C GLU A 224 5.90 -16.32 11.90
N LEU A 225 5.85 -16.87 10.69
CA LEU A 225 4.75 -17.73 10.24
C LEU A 225 4.57 -18.95 11.14
N ALA A 226 5.67 -19.55 11.62
CA ALA A 226 5.63 -20.67 12.55
C ALA A 226 5.11 -20.31 13.97
N GLN A 227 5.08 -19.02 14.33
CA GLN A 227 4.51 -18.56 15.60
C GLN A 227 3.00 -18.28 15.51
N MET A 228 2.44 -18.18 14.30
CA MET A 228 1.02 -17.94 14.09
C MET A 228 0.20 -19.21 14.37
N LYS A 229 -1.09 -19.02 14.64
CA LYS A 229 -2.02 -20.16 14.79
C LYS A 229 -2.14 -20.90 13.45
N PRO A 230 -2.24 -22.23 13.43
CA PRO A 230 -2.51 -22.98 12.19
C PRO A 230 -3.84 -22.59 11.50
N THR A 231 -4.77 -22.02 12.27
CA THR A 231 -6.05 -21.51 11.78
C THR A 231 -6.00 -20.05 11.34
N ALA A 232 -4.87 -19.36 11.54
CA ALA A 232 -4.76 -17.93 11.27
C ALA A 232 -4.69 -17.62 9.77
N THR A 233 -5.12 -16.40 9.43
CA THR A 233 -4.92 -15.83 8.09
C THR A 233 -3.97 -14.64 8.15
N LEU A 234 -3.14 -14.49 7.11
CA LEU A 234 -2.23 -13.37 6.93
C LEU A 234 -2.70 -12.49 5.77
N ILE A 235 -2.84 -11.18 6.02
CA ILE A 235 -3.25 -10.21 5.01
C ILE A 235 -2.15 -9.16 4.82
N ASN A 236 -1.69 -8.97 3.58
CA ASN A 236 -0.69 -7.94 3.26
C ASN A 236 -1.27 -6.92 2.26
N ILE A 237 -1.52 -5.71 2.76
CA ILE A 237 -1.87 -4.52 1.97
C ILE A 237 -0.85 -3.39 2.16
N ALA A 238 0.30 -3.72 2.75
CA ALA A 238 1.36 -2.77 3.06
C ALA A 238 2.29 -2.56 1.85
N ARG A 239 3.31 -3.40 1.73
CA ARG A 239 4.28 -3.41 0.60
C ARG A 239 4.79 -4.83 0.38
N GLY A 240 5.18 -5.13 -0.85
CA GLY A 240 6.00 -6.30 -1.17
C GLY A 240 7.34 -6.28 -0.44
N GLY A 241 7.89 -7.44 -0.13
CA GLY A 241 9.12 -7.60 0.64
C GLY A 241 8.97 -7.42 2.16
N ILE A 242 7.78 -7.06 2.70
CA ILE A 242 7.51 -7.13 4.14
C ILE A 242 7.24 -8.58 4.56
N VAL A 243 6.61 -9.34 3.71
CA VAL A 243 6.48 -10.78 3.81
C VAL A 243 7.52 -11.41 2.88
N ASP A 244 8.19 -12.46 3.32
CA ASP A 244 8.97 -13.36 2.46
C ASP A 244 7.97 -14.21 1.67
N ASP A 245 7.78 -13.90 0.39
CA ASP A 245 6.80 -14.56 -0.49
C ASP A 245 7.08 -16.06 -0.64
N ALA A 246 8.36 -16.47 -0.64
CA ALA A 246 8.75 -17.89 -0.74
C ALA A 246 8.42 -18.63 0.56
N ALA A 247 8.74 -18.03 1.71
CA ALA A 247 8.41 -18.60 3.02
C ALA A 247 6.88 -18.71 3.21
N LEU A 248 6.13 -17.70 2.77
CA LEU A 248 4.66 -17.72 2.83
C LEU A 248 4.09 -18.83 1.95
N ALA A 249 4.55 -18.97 0.71
CA ALA A 249 4.11 -20.05 -0.18
C ALA A 249 4.36 -21.44 0.42
N ALA A 250 5.53 -21.64 1.03
CA ALA A 250 5.87 -22.87 1.73
C ALA A 250 4.94 -23.11 2.94
N ALA A 251 4.70 -22.09 3.77
CA ALA A 251 3.81 -22.17 4.92
C ALA A 251 2.36 -22.51 4.54
N LEU A 252 1.86 -21.93 3.45
CA LEU A 252 0.52 -22.22 2.91
C LEU A 252 0.41 -23.67 2.38
N LYS A 253 1.44 -24.16 1.67
CA LYS A 253 1.50 -25.53 1.18
C LYS A 253 1.54 -26.56 2.32
N GLN A 254 2.23 -26.23 3.42
CA GLN A 254 2.38 -27.10 4.58
C GLN A 254 1.24 -26.99 5.58
N GLY A 255 0.33 -26.01 5.42
CA GLY A 255 -0.73 -25.75 6.39
C GLY A 255 -0.22 -25.15 7.71
N THR A 256 0.94 -24.49 7.70
CA THR A 256 1.48 -23.77 8.87
C THR A 256 0.54 -22.65 9.30
N ILE A 257 -0.10 -21.97 8.34
CA ILE A 257 -1.23 -21.07 8.51
C ILE A 257 -2.36 -21.46 7.56
N ALA A 258 -3.59 -21.04 7.85
CA ALA A 258 -4.76 -21.48 7.09
C ALA A 258 -4.82 -20.88 5.68
N ALA A 259 -4.58 -19.57 5.53
CA ALA A 259 -4.70 -18.89 4.26
C ALA A 259 -4.00 -17.52 4.28
N ALA A 260 -3.81 -16.91 3.10
CA ALA A 260 -3.33 -15.54 2.97
C ALA A 260 -4.12 -14.72 1.95
N GLY A 261 -4.14 -13.39 2.14
CA GLY A 261 -4.67 -12.41 1.20
C GLY A 261 -3.62 -11.35 0.91
N LEU A 262 -3.23 -11.22 -0.35
CA LEU A 262 -2.13 -10.35 -0.75
C LEU A 262 -2.58 -9.36 -1.83
N ASP A 263 -2.33 -8.07 -1.60
CA ASP A 263 -2.50 -7.01 -2.61
C ASP A 263 -1.15 -6.50 -3.11
N VAL A 264 -0.06 -6.91 -2.48
CA VAL A 264 1.32 -6.46 -2.77
C VAL A 264 2.29 -7.64 -2.75
N PHE A 265 3.35 -7.58 -3.56
CA PHE A 265 4.29 -8.67 -3.78
C PHE A 265 5.73 -8.17 -3.83
N GLU A 266 6.68 -9.02 -3.46
CA GLU A 266 8.08 -8.71 -3.64
C GLU A 266 8.44 -8.69 -5.14
N GLY A 267 8.95 -7.56 -5.61
CA GLY A 267 9.35 -7.39 -7.01
C GLY A 267 8.21 -7.18 -8.01
N GLU A 268 7.09 -6.58 -7.56
CA GLU A 268 5.98 -6.17 -8.45
C GLU A 268 6.46 -5.60 -9.80
N PRO A 269 5.78 -5.93 -10.89
CA PRO A 269 4.50 -6.65 -11.00
C PRO A 269 4.63 -8.18 -11.02
N ARG A 270 5.81 -8.73 -10.79
CA ARG A 270 6.00 -10.19 -10.72
C ARG A 270 5.49 -10.71 -9.39
N VAL A 271 4.82 -11.87 -9.45
CA VAL A 271 4.35 -12.61 -8.28
C VAL A 271 5.18 -13.88 -8.17
N HIS A 272 5.55 -14.27 -6.93
CA HIS A 272 6.29 -15.51 -6.72
C HIS A 272 5.50 -16.70 -7.30
N PRO A 273 6.11 -17.55 -8.17
CA PRO A 273 5.38 -18.59 -8.91
C PRO A 273 4.59 -19.54 -8.02
N ASP A 274 5.12 -19.89 -6.86
CA ASP A 274 4.48 -20.78 -5.92
C ASP A 274 3.18 -20.20 -5.33
N LEU A 275 3.09 -18.87 -5.14
CA LEU A 275 1.86 -18.23 -4.67
C LEU A 275 0.73 -18.35 -5.70
N LEU A 276 1.04 -18.44 -6.99
CA LEU A 276 0.06 -18.63 -8.06
C LEU A 276 -0.56 -20.05 -8.06
N THR A 277 0.08 -21.00 -7.38
CA THR A 277 -0.33 -22.42 -7.40
C THR A 277 -1.02 -22.88 -6.12
N VAL A 278 -0.87 -22.16 -4.99
CA VAL A 278 -1.56 -22.54 -3.75
C VAL A 278 -3.04 -22.16 -3.81
N PRO A 279 -3.96 -23.04 -3.40
CA PRO A 279 -5.40 -22.77 -3.49
C PRO A 279 -5.90 -21.78 -2.43
N ASN A 280 -5.28 -21.77 -1.25
CA ASN A 280 -5.68 -21.03 -0.06
C ASN A 280 -5.09 -19.61 0.00
N VAL A 281 -4.96 -18.95 -1.15
CA VAL A 281 -4.52 -17.56 -1.25
C VAL A 281 -5.48 -16.73 -2.10
N VAL A 282 -5.71 -15.48 -1.69
CA VAL A 282 -6.41 -14.44 -2.45
C VAL A 282 -5.36 -13.45 -2.94
N LEU A 283 -5.26 -13.22 -4.23
CA LEU A 283 -4.26 -12.34 -4.85
C LEU A 283 -4.96 -11.22 -5.61
N THR A 284 -4.50 -9.99 -5.41
CA THR A 284 -5.01 -8.80 -6.09
C THR A 284 -3.85 -7.90 -6.54
N PRO A 285 -3.94 -7.21 -7.69
CA PRO A 285 -2.80 -6.55 -8.31
C PRO A 285 -2.65 -5.10 -7.82
N HIS A 286 -2.37 -4.88 -6.53
CA HIS A 286 -2.11 -3.60 -5.87
C HIS A 286 -3.25 -2.59 -6.08
N ILE A 287 -4.46 -2.99 -5.70
CA ILE A 287 -5.69 -2.23 -5.94
C ILE A 287 -6.38 -1.70 -4.67
N ALA A 288 -5.75 -1.76 -3.50
CA ALA A 288 -6.38 -1.38 -2.23
C ALA A 288 -6.98 0.03 -2.22
N SER A 289 -6.43 0.97 -2.99
CA SER A 289 -6.98 2.33 -3.13
C SER A 289 -7.80 2.53 -4.43
N ALA A 290 -8.09 1.48 -5.20
CA ALA A 290 -8.60 1.58 -6.57
C ALA A 290 -10.12 1.76 -6.64
N THR A 291 -10.63 2.88 -6.11
CA THR A 291 -11.95 3.41 -6.49
C THR A 291 -11.77 4.69 -7.31
N MET A 292 -12.69 4.95 -8.25
CA MET A 292 -12.60 6.16 -9.08
C MET A 292 -12.54 7.46 -8.26
N PRO A 293 -13.39 7.66 -7.23
CA PRO A 293 -13.32 8.86 -6.40
C PRO A 293 -11.97 9.00 -5.67
N THR A 294 -11.46 7.90 -5.09
CA THR A 294 -10.20 7.92 -4.34
C THR A 294 -9.00 8.18 -5.25
N ARG A 295 -8.92 7.49 -6.40
CA ARG A 295 -7.82 7.70 -7.37
C ARG A 295 -7.83 9.13 -7.91
N LEU A 296 -9.02 9.70 -8.16
CA LEU A 296 -9.14 11.08 -8.57
C LEU A 296 -8.70 12.06 -7.46
N ALA A 297 -9.10 11.82 -6.22
CA ALA A 297 -8.67 12.63 -5.07
C ALA A 297 -7.15 12.57 -4.85
N MET A 298 -6.54 11.38 -4.99
CA MET A 298 -5.08 11.21 -4.96
C MET A 298 -4.41 12.02 -6.07
N ALA A 299 -4.88 11.90 -7.31
CA ALA A 299 -4.32 12.60 -8.44
C ALA A 299 -4.47 14.12 -8.29
N LYS A 300 -5.62 14.59 -7.78
CA LYS A 300 -5.84 15.99 -7.49
C LYS A 300 -4.89 16.52 -6.42
N LEU A 301 -4.72 15.82 -5.32
CA LEU A 301 -3.81 16.23 -4.24
C LEU A 301 -2.35 16.30 -4.72
N ALA A 302 -1.91 15.35 -5.57
CA ALA A 302 -0.58 15.41 -6.17
C ALA A 302 -0.43 16.62 -7.14
N ALA A 303 -1.46 16.92 -7.94
CA ALA A 303 -1.50 18.11 -8.79
C ALA A 303 -1.49 19.40 -7.97
N ASP A 304 -2.29 19.47 -6.89
CA ASP A 304 -2.35 20.63 -6.00
C ASP A 304 -0.99 20.90 -5.32
N ASN A 305 -0.22 19.86 -4.97
CA ASN A 305 1.15 20.02 -4.45
C ASN A 305 2.10 20.62 -5.51
N LEU A 306 2.02 20.18 -6.77
CA LEU A 306 2.82 20.76 -7.86
C LEU A 306 2.46 22.23 -8.09
N ILE A 307 1.16 22.54 -8.16
CA ILE A 307 0.68 23.90 -8.37
C ILE A 307 1.07 24.77 -7.18
N GLY A 308 0.78 24.33 -5.95
CA GLY A 308 1.11 25.04 -4.74
C GLY A 308 2.59 25.41 -4.69
N TYR A 309 3.48 24.45 -4.91
CA TYR A 309 4.91 24.70 -4.78
C TYR A 309 5.51 25.51 -5.93
N LEU A 310 5.24 25.15 -7.18
CA LEU A 310 5.87 25.80 -8.31
C LEU A 310 5.27 27.18 -8.67
N VAL A 311 4.01 27.43 -8.26
CA VAL A 311 3.34 28.70 -8.55
C VAL A 311 3.28 29.61 -7.34
N HIS A 312 3.04 29.03 -6.15
CA HIS A 312 2.80 29.81 -4.91
C HIS A 312 3.89 29.67 -3.85
N GLY A 313 4.83 28.73 -3.99
CA GLY A 313 5.89 28.48 -3.01
C GLY A 313 5.45 27.66 -1.79
N GLU A 314 4.26 27.05 -1.84
CA GLU A 314 3.62 26.30 -0.76
C GLU A 314 3.40 24.83 -1.18
N ALA A 315 3.40 23.92 -0.19
CA ALA A 315 3.04 22.51 -0.46
C ALA A 315 2.11 22.00 0.65
N LEU A 316 1.11 21.21 0.26
CA LEU A 316 0.08 20.70 1.18
C LEU A 316 0.58 19.51 2.02
N THR A 317 1.37 18.64 1.42
CA THR A 317 1.77 17.37 2.04
C THR A 317 3.27 17.06 1.82
N PRO A 318 4.17 17.97 2.29
CA PRO A 318 5.61 17.79 2.12
C PRO A 318 6.12 16.63 2.99
N LEU A 319 7.00 15.79 2.42
CA LEU A 319 7.73 14.74 3.13
C LEU A 319 9.05 15.26 3.75
N ASN A 320 9.62 16.30 3.16
CA ASN A 320 10.80 17.03 3.63
C ASN A 320 10.46 18.51 3.83
N PRO A 321 9.65 18.85 4.85
CA PRO A 321 9.03 20.16 5.04
C PRO A 321 10.03 21.29 5.28
N GLN A 322 11.27 20.98 5.67
CA GLN A 322 12.35 21.98 5.83
C GLN A 322 12.71 22.72 4.52
N LEU A 323 12.27 22.21 3.37
CA LEU A 323 12.45 22.86 2.07
C LEU A 323 11.31 23.82 1.70
N VAL A 324 10.21 23.80 2.42
CA VAL A 324 9.11 24.75 2.25
C VAL A 324 9.43 25.96 3.13
N LYS A 325 9.51 27.16 2.51
CA LYS A 325 9.73 28.39 3.28
C LYS A 325 8.54 28.63 4.20
N ALA A 326 8.82 28.94 5.47
CA ALA A 326 7.84 29.36 6.44
C ALA A 326 7.19 30.70 6.05
#